data_a6ed6a0d3d6f3d4d189f825b6764b4ae
#
_entry.id   a6ed6a0d3d6f3d4d189f825b6764b4ae
#
_cell.length_a   1.000
_cell.length_b   1.000
_cell.length_c   1.000
_cell.angle_alpha   90.00
_cell.angle_beta   90.00
_cell.angle_gamma   90.00
#
_symmetry.space_group_name_H-M   'P 1'
#
loop_
_entity.id
_entity.type
_entity.pdbx_description
1 polymer ?
#
loop_
_entity_poly.entity_id
_entity_poly.type
_entity_poly.pdbx_seq_one_letter_code
_entity_poly.pdbx_strand_id
1 'polypeptide(L)'
;MQKPNYYAVIPAEVRYSKKLTPNSKLLYAEITALCNMNGKCTASTRYFCSLYEVSRVSIQKWLKVLEDNNYIKRVNTYKQGSKEIESRVITLIN
;
A
#
# COMPACT_ATOMS: atom_id res chain seq x y z
N MET A 1 3.27 -15.60 8.26
CA MET A 1 2.53 -14.45 7.72
C MET A 1 1.40 -14.96 6.82
N GLN A 2 0.18 -14.52 7.12
CA GLN A 2 -1.00 -14.97 6.38
C GLN A 2 -1.27 -14.04 5.20
N LYS A 3 -1.35 -14.61 4.00
CA LYS A 3 -1.64 -13.85 2.79
C LYS A 3 -3.13 -13.66 2.64
N PRO A 4 -3.59 -12.50 2.12
CA PRO A 4 -5.01 -12.29 1.85
C PRO A 4 -5.55 -13.32 0.86
N ASN A 5 -6.77 -13.77 1.10
CA ASN A 5 -7.46 -14.70 0.22
C ASN A 5 -8.59 -14.02 -0.54
N TYR A 6 -8.40 -12.75 -0.87
CA TYR A 6 -9.34 -11.94 -1.63
C TYR A 6 -8.74 -11.61 -2.99
N TYR A 7 -9.60 -11.42 -3.97
CA TYR A 7 -9.15 -10.97 -5.27
C TYR A 7 -8.62 -9.55 -5.18
N ALA A 8 -7.50 -9.31 -5.84
CA ALA A 8 -7.00 -7.96 -6.03
C ALA A 8 -7.76 -7.31 -7.19
N VAL A 9 -8.00 -6.01 -7.09
CA VAL A 9 -8.71 -5.25 -8.13
C VAL A 9 -7.78 -4.18 -8.67
N ILE A 10 -7.59 -4.17 -10.00
CA ILE A 10 -6.82 -3.12 -10.66
C ILE A 10 -7.77 -2.39 -11.62
N PRO A 11 -8.30 -1.22 -11.20
CA PRO A 11 -9.16 -0.45 -12.09
C PRO A 11 -8.45 -0.08 -13.40
N ALA A 12 -9.21 0.12 -14.46
CA ALA A 12 -8.62 0.44 -15.76
C ALA A 12 -7.73 1.68 -15.71
N GLU A 13 -8.12 2.71 -14.95
CA GLU A 13 -7.33 3.93 -14.82
C GLU A 13 -5.96 3.68 -14.20
N VAL A 14 -5.86 2.73 -13.26
CA VAL A 14 -4.59 2.33 -12.67
C VAL A 14 -3.81 1.45 -13.63
N ARG A 15 -4.49 0.45 -14.19
CA ARG A 15 -3.87 -0.55 -15.07
C ARG A 15 -3.20 0.07 -16.29
N TYR A 16 -3.82 1.10 -16.86
CA TYR A 16 -3.33 1.75 -18.06
C TYR A 16 -2.62 3.07 -17.80
N SER A 17 -2.44 3.46 -16.55
CA SER A 17 -1.77 4.72 -16.21
C SER A 17 -0.31 4.68 -16.67
N LYS A 18 0.11 5.75 -17.35
CA LYS A 18 1.51 5.91 -17.76
C LYS A 18 2.35 6.59 -16.68
N LYS A 19 1.70 7.07 -15.60
CA LYS A 19 2.38 7.69 -14.46
C LYS A 19 2.84 6.68 -13.43
N LEU A 20 2.28 5.47 -13.47
CA LEU A 20 2.58 4.42 -12.51
C LEU A 20 3.48 3.36 -13.16
N THR A 21 4.43 2.86 -12.38
CA THR A 21 5.25 1.73 -12.80
C THR A 21 4.45 0.43 -12.64
N PRO A 22 4.79 -0.64 -13.38
CA PRO A 22 4.11 -1.93 -13.21
C PRO A 22 4.13 -2.42 -11.76
N ASN A 23 5.25 -2.22 -11.04
CA ASN A 23 5.38 -2.68 -9.67
C ASN A 23 4.48 -1.87 -8.72
N SER A 24 4.32 -0.57 -8.94
CA SER A 24 3.40 0.23 -8.12
C SER A 24 1.95 -0.17 -8.39
N LYS A 25 1.60 -0.55 -9.61
CA LYS A 25 0.27 -1.06 -9.93
C LYS A 25 -0.01 -2.37 -9.21
N LEU A 26 0.97 -3.27 -9.16
CA LEU A 26 0.84 -4.53 -8.46
C LEU A 26 0.68 -4.31 -6.95
N LEU A 27 1.45 -3.37 -6.39
CA LEU A 27 1.32 -3.01 -4.99
C LEU A 27 -0.06 -2.42 -4.69
N TYR A 28 -0.59 -1.57 -5.59
CA TYR A 28 -1.95 -1.05 -5.46
C TYR A 28 -2.96 -2.19 -5.38
N ALA A 29 -2.81 -3.20 -6.24
CA ALA A 29 -3.70 -4.36 -6.24
C ALA A 29 -3.66 -5.09 -4.90
N GLU A 30 -2.48 -5.28 -4.33
CA GLU A 30 -2.33 -5.91 -3.02
C GLU A 30 -3.04 -5.10 -1.93
N ILE A 31 -2.91 -3.77 -1.99
CA ILE A 31 -3.58 -2.88 -1.04
C ILE A 31 -5.10 -3.01 -1.17
N THR A 32 -5.65 -3.13 -2.39
CA THR A 32 -7.09 -3.34 -2.56
C THR A 32 -7.54 -4.64 -1.90
N ALA A 33 -6.77 -5.71 -2.04
CA ALA A 33 -7.10 -6.99 -1.41
C ALA A 33 -7.13 -6.88 0.12
N LEU A 34 -6.16 -6.18 0.69
CA LEU A 34 -6.08 -5.97 2.13
C LEU A 34 -7.21 -5.08 2.64
N CYS A 35 -7.59 -4.05 1.87
CA CYS A 35 -8.72 -3.19 2.22
C CYS A 35 -10.05 -3.96 2.15
N ASN A 36 -10.20 -4.86 1.18
CA ASN A 36 -11.39 -5.70 1.10
C ASN A 36 -11.53 -6.62 2.31
N MET A 37 -10.40 -7.10 2.82
CA MET A 37 -10.39 -8.00 3.96
C MET A 37 -10.67 -7.27 5.28
N ASN A 38 -10.08 -6.07 5.46
CA ASN A 38 -10.07 -5.38 6.76
C ASN A 38 -10.69 -3.97 6.72
N GLY A 39 -11.20 -3.51 5.58
CA GLY A 39 -11.71 -2.15 5.39
C GLY A 39 -10.64 -1.09 5.21
N LYS A 40 -9.43 -1.37 5.62
CA LYS A 40 -8.27 -0.47 5.49
C LYS A 40 -7.00 -1.33 5.48
N CYS A 41 -5.91 -0.77 5.00
CA CYS A 41 -4.63 -1.49 4.96
C CYS A 41 -3.73 -1.00 6.08
N THR A 42 -3.43 -1.88 7.03
CA THR A 42 -2.52 -1.60 8.15
C THR A 42 -1.19 -2.33 7.99
N ALA A 43 -0.97 -2.97 6.85
CA ALA A 43 0.25 -3.72 6.58
C ALA A 43 1.49 -2.83 6.67
N SER A 44 2.55 -3.35 7.24
CA SER A 44 3.81 -2.64 7.35
C SER A 44 4.60 -2.73 6.04
N THR A 45 5.59 -1.85 5.89
CA THR A 45 6.54 -1.96 4.79
C THR A 45 7.23 -3.33 4.80
N ARG A 46 7.55 -3.82 6.00
CA ARG A 46 8.18 -5.13 6.18
C ARG A 46 7.32 -6.26 5.62
N TYR A 47 6.01 -6.18 5.80
CA TYR A 47 5.07 -7.15 5.25
C TYR A 47 5.20 -7.22 3.72
N PHE A 48 5.19 -6.06 3.06
CA PHE A 48 5.31 -6.03 1.61
C PHE A 48 6.68 -6.50 1.13
N CYS A 49 7.75 -6.15 1.86
CA CYS A 49 9.09 -6.63 1.53
C CYS A 49 9.16 -8.16 1.55
N SER A 50 8.59 -8.77 2.58
CA SER A 50 8.57 -10.22 2.71
C SER A 50 7.71 -10.88 1.64
N LEU A 51 6.56 -10.25 1.34
CA LEU A 51 5.60 -10.79 0.38
C LEU A 51 6.17 -10.85 -1.03
N TYR A 52 6.87 -9.79 -1.45
CA TYR A 52 7.38 -9.66 -2.81
C TYR A 52 8.88 -9.90 -2.93
N GLU A 53 9.56 -10.16 -1.80
CA GLU A 53 11.01 -10.38 -1.77
C GLU A 53 11.78 -9.21 -2.39
N VAL A 54 11.42 -8.01 -1.96
CA VAL A 54 12.03 -6.77 -2.44
C VAL A 54 12.52 -5.94 -1.27
N SER A 55 13.34 -4.94 -1.58
CA SER A 55 13.92 -4.07 -0.56
C SER A 55 12.90 -3.06 -0.02
N ARG A 56 13.18 -2.57 1.18
CA ARG A 56 12.39 -1.51 1.80
C ARG A 56 12.35 -0.25 0.92
N VAL A 57 13.48 0.08 0.30
CA VAL A 57 13.58 1.25 -0.59
C VAL A 57 12.60 1.11 -1.76
N SER A 58 12.51 -0.08 -2.35
CA SER A 58 11.58 -0.32 -3.46
C SER A 58 10.13 -0.12 -3.04
N ILE A 59 9.72 -0.69 -1.89
CA ILE A 59 8.35 -0.55 -1.39
C ILE A 59 8.03 0.92 -1.12
N GLN A 60 8.93 1.64 -0.45
CA GLN A 60 8.70 3.06 -0.14
C GLN A 60 8.57 3.89 -1.43
N LYS A 61 9.37 3.58 -2.42
CA LYS A 61 9.32 4.26 -3.71
C LYS A 61 7.97 4.04 -4.40
N TRP A 62 7.48 2.81 -4.41
CA TRP A 62 6.20 2.49 -5.05
C TRP A 62 5.01 3.10 -4.30
N LEU A 63 5.05 3.09 -2.96
CA LEU A 63 4.02 3.74 -2.15
C LEU A 63 3.99 5.24 -2.43
N LYS A 64 5.17 5.87 -2.55
CA LYS A 64 5.25 7.30 -2.84
C LYS A 64 4.67 7.63 -4.21
N VAL A 65 4.94 6.80 -5.21
CA VAL A 65 4.36 6.99 -6.55
C VAL A 65 2.84 6.96 -6.50
N LEU A 66 2.28 5.99 -5.77
CA LEU A 66 0.83 5.88 -5.61
C LEU A 66 0.26 7.08 -4.86
N GLU A 67 0.93 7.52 -3.80
CA GLU A 67 0.50 8.66 -3.01
C GLU A 67 0.57 9.98 -3.81
N ASP A 68 1.67 10.19 -4.53
CA ASP A 68 1.88 11.40 -5.32
C ASP A 68 0.86 11.53 -6.46
N ASN A 69 0.34 10.42 -6.94
CA ASN A 69 -0.68 10.40 -8.00
C ASN A 69 -2.10 10.26 -7.44
N ASN A 70 -2.27 10.44 -6.14
CA ASN A 70 -3.56 10.47 -5.46
C ASN A 70 -4.37 9.17 -5.53
N TYR A 71 -3.69 8.03 -5.55
CA TYR A 71 -4.36 6.73 -5.51
C TYR A 71 -4.50 6.20 -4.10
N ILE A 72 -3.58 6.58 -3.21
CA ILE A 72 -3.63 6.17 -1.80
C ILE A 72 -3.33 7.36 -0.91
N LYS A 73 -3.74 7.22 0.35
CA LYS A 73 -3.39 8.15 1.43
C LYS A 73 -2.78 7.37 2.57
N ARG A 74 -1.66 7.84 3.09
CA ARG A 74 -1.01 7.21 4.25
C ARG A 74 -1.18 8.13 5.46
N VAL A 75 -1.61 7.55 6.57
CA VAL A 75 -1.75 8.27 7.84
C VAL A 75 -0.96 7.50 8.89
N ASN A 76 -0.04 8.18 9.56
CA ASN A 76 0.72 7.61 10.66
C ASN A 76 0.04 7.96 11.97
N THR A 77 -0.07 6.97 12.86
CA THR A 77 -0.53 7.17 14.23
C THR A 77 0.71 7.11 15.12
N TYR A 78 0.86 8.11 15.99
CA TYR A 78 2.01 8.21 16.87
C TYR A 78 1.66 7.77 18.27
N LYS A 79 2.64 7.23 18.99
CA LYS A 79 2.47 6.92 20.40
C LYS A 79 2.29 8.24 21.17
N GLN A 80 1.41 8.23 22.16
CA GLN A 80 1.12 9.41 22.94
C GLN A 80 2.39 9.97 23.59
N GLY A 81 2.60 11.29 23.40
CA GLY A 81 3.76 11.96 23.96
C GLY A 81 5.09 11.64 23.29
N SER A 82 5.06 11.03 22.09
CA SER A 82 6.26 10.58 21.40
C SER A 82 6.18 10.91 19.90
N LYS A 83 7.32 10.98 19.25
CA LYS A 83 7.41 11.08 17.79
C LYS A 83 7.51 9.71 17.15
N GLU A 84 7.48 8.65 17.96
CA GLU A 84 7.57 7.29 17.48
C GLU A 84 6.26 6.86 16.84
N ILE A 85 6.35 6.29 15.62
CA ILE A 85 5.16 5.85 14.89
C ILE A 85 4.64 4.56 15.52
N GLU A 86 3.38 4.59 15.96
CA GLU A 86 2.70 3.42 16.51
C GLU A 86 2.17 2.53 15.39
N SER A 87 1.54 3.14 14.38
CA SER A 87 1.00 2.39 13.25
C SER A 87 0.87 3.29 12.03
N ARG A 88 0.66 2.65 10.89
CA ARG A 88 0.40 3.34 9.64
C ARG A 88 -0.85 2.73 9.01
N VAL A 89 -1.73 3.58 8.54
CA VAL A 89 -2.95 3.18 7.84
C VAL A 89 -2.87 3.69 6.40
N ILE A 90 -3.12 2.81 5.45
CA ILE A 90 -3.22 3.15 4.04
C ILE A 90 -4.68 3.02 3.64
N THR A 91 -5.22 4.07 3.04
CA THR A 91 -6.57 4.07 2.51
C THR A 91 -6.54 4.35 1.02
N LEU A 92 -7.51 3.79 0.31
CA LEU A 92 -7.67 4.04 -1.13
C LEU A 92 -8.39 5.37 -1.32
N ILE A 93 -7.96 6.11 -2.33
CA ILE A 93 -8.62 7.35 -2.75
C ILE A 93 -9.43 7.04 -3.99
N ASN A 94 -10.71 7.34 -3.93
CA ASN A 94 -11.63 7.13 -5.08
C ASN A 94 -11.71 8.35 -5.96
#